data_687442bac7a0902ce71a44dcb9310279
#
_entry.id   687442bac7a0902ce71a44dcb9310279
#
_cell.length_a   1.000
_cell.length_b   1.000
_cell.length_c   1.000
_cell.angle_alpha   90.00
_cell.angle_beta   90.00
_cell.angle_gamma   90.00
#
_symmetry.space_group_name_H-M   'P 1'
#
loop_
_entity.id
_entity.type
_entity.pdbx_description
1 polymer ?
#
loop_
_entity_poly.entity_id
_entity_poly.type
_entity_poly.pdbx_seq_one_letter_code
_entity_poly.pdbx_strand_id
1 'polypeptide(L)'
;MRKTKQLISWDEESKTVGVIGACTEDEAEERLAQYMTERVKVLFDVSAQEAAEMIAGGNEDVTFDRSTLTAELVYPGGEYSEYVQVVDLPEADASDEDEDMAGTLVDVTDEEVAPHRKDISLVAYTDGSYNKETGYYGAGIVIFKKDSGEPPALNMSKGRAPEGENGWQVNGEIAAAEFAINEAIKAGAKSLEIHYDYEGVGKWATGKWKRNKTYTREYAEYVKNASEKLSITFVHVKGHSGDEWNDTADYLARKACGLAD
;
A
#
# COMPACT_ATOMS: atom_id res chain seq x y z
N MET A 1 26.80 3.42 -2.38
CA MET A 1 26.44 4.72 -3.00
C MET A 1 25.28 5.35 -2.22
N ARG A 2 25.34 6.67 -1.97
CA ARG A 2 24.27 7.38 -1.25
C ARG A 2 23.03 7.42 -2.13
N LYS A 3 21.84 7.08 -1.58
CA LYS A 3 20.57 7.20 -2.29
C LYS A 3 20.22 8.68 -2.40
N THR A 4 20.00 9.16 -3.61
CA THR A 4 19.75 10.58 -3.92
C THR A 4 18.42 10.79 -4.63
N LYS A 5 17.77 9.70 -5.06
CA LYS A 5 16.50 9.73 -5.79
C LYS A 5 15.43 8.94 -5.05
N GLN A 6 14.18 9.26 -5.29
CA GLN A 6 13.02 8.63 -4.71
C GLN A 6 11.95 8.45 -5.78
N LEU A 7 11.37 7.25 -5.87
CA LEU A 7 10.17 7.01 -6.66
C LEU A 7 8.96 7.43 -5.84
N ILE A 8 8.13 8.25 -6.44
CA ILE A 8 6.83 8.65 -5.89
C ILE A 8 5.73 8.32 -6.90
N SER A 9 4.58 7.90 -6.40
CA SER A 9 3.34 7.84 -7.19
C SER A 9 2.46 9.04 -6.85
N TRP A 10 1.76 9.54 -7.84
CA TRP A 10 0.78 10.60 -7.71
C TRP A 10 -0.56 10.13 -8.23
N ASP A 11 -1.57 10.28 -7.42
CA ASP A 11 -2.96 10.05 -7.77
C ASP A 11 -3.65 11.40 -7.95
N GLU A 12 -4.07 11.71 -9.16
CA GLU A 12 -4.67 13.02 -9.46
C GLU A 12 -6.04 13.20 -8.80
N GLU A 13 -6.80 12.13 -8.63
CA GLU A 13 -8.15 12.22 -8.07
C GLU A 13 -8.10 12.43 -6.54
N SER A 14 -7.27 11.67 -5.83
CA SER A 14 -7.09 11.79 -4.38
C SER A 14 -6.10 12.88 -3.98
N LYS A 15 -5.29 13.38 -4.93
CA LYS A 15 -4.16 14.30 -4.70
C LYS A 15 -3.18 13.79 -3.64
N THR A 16 -3.00 12.48 -3.59
CA THR A 16 -2.07 11.84 -2.66
C THR A 16 -0.76 11.50 -3.34
N VAL A 17 0.33 11.64 -2.59
CA VAL A 17 1.67 11.22 -3.00
C VAL A 17 2.04 9.98 -2.22
N GLY A 18 2.26 8.87 -2.93
CA GLY A 18 2.81 7.65 -2.35
C GLY A 18 4.32 7.60 -2.56
N VAL A 19 5.07 7.22 -1.53
CA VAL A 19 6.50 6.95 -1.66
C VAL A 19 6.71 5.47 -1.92
N ILE A 20 7.25 5.15 -3.11
CA ILE A 20 7.50 3.77 -3.54
C ILE A 20 8.84 3.26 -3.00
N GLY A 21 9.87 4.10 -3.03
CA GLY A 21 11.18 3.74 -2.50
C GLY A 21 12.30 4.68 -2.94
N ALA A 22 13.45 4.58 -2.28
CA ALA A 22 14.62 5.38 -2.59
C ALA A 22 15.67 4.56 -3.37
N CYS A 23 16.36 5.21 -4.32
CA CYS A 23 17.38 4.61 -5.16
C CYS A 23 18.54 5.58 -5.41
N THR A 24 19.61 5.10 -6.03
CA THR A 24 20.66 5.96 -6.58
C THR A 24 20.20 6.52 -7.93
N GLU A 25 20.91 7.53 -8.42
CA GLU A 25 20.63 8.12 -9.74
C GLU A 25 20.78 7.07 -10.86
N ASP A 26 21.81 6.24 -10.78
CA ASP A 26 22.08 5.18 -11.77
C ASP A 26 21.02 4.06 -11.77
N GLU A 27 20.35 3.83 -10.65
CA GLU A 27 19.29 2.81 -10.50
C GLU A 27 17.88 3.33 -10.84
N ALA A 28 17.71 4.64 -11.02
CA ALA A 28 16.41 5.28 -11.04
C ALA A 28 15.51 4.78 -12.18
N GLU A 29 16.05 4.68 -13.41
CA GLU A 29 15.33 4.19 -14.58
C GLU A 29 14.92 2.72 -14.42
N GLU A 30 15.86 1.87 -13.97
CA GLU A 30 15.60 0.45 -13.76
C GLU A 30 14.53 0.21 -12.70
N ARG A 31 14.59 0.96 -11.61
CA ARG A 31 13.60 0.91 -10.53
C ARG A 31 12.20 1.34 -10.99
N LEU A 32 12.13 2.41 -11.77
CA LEU A 32 10.86 2.85 -12.33
C LEU A 32 10.30 1.81 -13.30
N ALA A 33 11.12 1.27 -14.20
CA ALA A 33 10.71 0.22 -15.15
C ALA A 33 10.26 -1.06 -14.43
N GLN A 34 10.97 -1.47 -13.38
CA GLN A 34 10.59 -2.62 -12.57
C GLN A 34 9.24 -2.42 -11.88
N TYR A 35 9.03 -1.26 -11.27
CA TYR A 35 7.76 -0.91 -10.66
C TYR A 35 6.62 -0.96 -11.66
N MET A 36 6.77 -0.29 -12.81
CA MET A 36 5.76 -0.27 -13.86
C MET A 36 5.45 -1.68 -14.39
N THR A 37 6.47 -2.52 -14.59
CA THR A 37 6.26 -3.90 -15.05
C THR A 37 5.37 -4.68 -14.08
N GLU A 38 5.63 -4.60 -12.78
CA GLU A 38 4.80 -5.31 -11.79
C GLU A 38 3.36 -4.74 -11.73
N ARG A 39 3.19 -3.43 -11.88
CA ARG A 39 1.86 -2.80 -11.90
C ARG A 39 1.07 -3.21 -13.15
N VAL A 40 1.67 -3.14 -14.33
CA VAL A 40 1.03 -3.53 -15.60
C VAL A 40 0.63 -5.00 -15.59
N LYS A 41 1.48 -5.90 -15.10
CA LYS A 41 1.14 -7.33 -14.95
C LYS A 41 -0.13 -7.54 -14.15
N VAL A 42 -0.25 -6.84 -13.03
CA VAL A 42 -1.41 -7.00 -12.12
C VAL A 42 -2.66 -6.37 -12.70
N LEU A 43 -2.55 -5.17 -13.29
CA LEU A 43 -3.71 -4.42 -13.75
C LEU A 43 -4.32 -4.96 -15.03
N PHE A 44 -3.50 -5.47 -15.95
CA PHE A 44 -3.94 -5.97 -17.26
C PHE A 44 -3.96 -7.50 -17.33
N ASP A 45 -3.62 -8.20 -16.23
CA ASP A 45 -3.55 -9.67 -16.16
C ASP A 45 -2.68 -10.26 -17.28
N VAL A 46 -1.49 -9.68 -17.48
CA VAL A 46 -0.55 -10.06 -18.55
C VAL A 46 0.75 -10.63 -17.99
N SER A 47 1.50 -11.35 -18.86
CA SER A 47 2.84 -11.84 -18.49
C SER A 47 3.86 -10.71 -18.34
N ALA A 48 5.00 -10.98 -17.70
CA ALA A 48 6.08 -10.01 -17.56
C ALA A 48 6.64 -9.55 -18.92
N GLN A 49 6.63 -10.42 -19.92
CA GLN A 49 7.08 -10.09 -21.27
C GLN A 49 6.09 -9.14 -21.95
N GLU A 50 4.81 -9.41 -21.90
CA GLU A 50 3.76 -8.55 -22.44
C GLU A 50 3.74 -7.19 -21.74
N ALA A 51 3.90 -7.15 -20.40
CA ALA A 51 4.01 -5.92 -19.65
C ALA A 51 5.22 -5.07 -20.10
N ALA A 52 6.38 -5.70 -20.32
CA ALA A 52 7.56 -5.01 -20.82
C ALA A 52 7.36 -4.47 -22.26
N GLU A 53 6.65 -5.22 -23.11
CA GLU A 53 6.29 -4.79 -24.46
C GLU A 53 5.33 -3.59 -24.42
N MET A 54 4.33 -3.59 -23.55
CA MET A 54 3.42 -2.45 -23.34
C MET A 54 4.18 -1.18 -22.90
N ILE A 55 5.11 -1.32 -21.97
CA ILE A 55 5.94 -0.22 -21.48
C ILE A 55 6.90 0.32 -22.58
N ALA A 56 7.48 -0.59 -23.37
CA ALA A 56 8.43 -0.21 -24.43
C ALA A 56 7.75 0.32 -25.69
N GLY A 57 6.57 -0.19 -26.02
CA GLY A 57 5.88 0.06 -27.28
C GLY A 57 4.94 1.27 -27.29
N GLY A 58 4.68 1.89 -26.12
CA GLY A 58 3.69 2.98 -25.99
C GLY A 58 2.27 2.46 -26.21
N ASN A 59 1.73 1.73 -25.27
CA ASN A 59 0.30 1.44 -25.20
C ASN A 59 -0.44 2.74 -24.82
N GLU A 60 -1.69 2.92 -25.29
CA GLU A 60 -2.50 4.12 -24.94
C GLU A 60 -2.77 4.23 -23.42
N ASP A 61 -2.74 3.11 -22.73
CA ASP A 61 -2.96 3.02 -21.27
C ASP A 61 -1.65 3.06 -20.46
N VAL A 62 -0.48 2.99 -21.11
CA VAL A 62 0.82 2.93 -20.43
C VAL A 62 1.80 3.86 -21.12
N THR A 63 2.20 4.93 -20.45
CA THR A 63 3.28 5.81 -20.90
C THR A 63 4.51 5.66 -20.03
N PHE A 64 5.68 5.74 -20.64
CA PHE A 64 6.96 5.68 -19.93
C PHE A 64 7.96 6.61 -20.61
N ASP A 65 8.29 7.72 -19.96
CA ASP A 65 9.27 8.67 -20.44
C ASP A 65 10.60 8.54 -19.69
N ARG A 66 11.58 7.98 -20.39
CA ARG A 66 12.95 7.78 -19.86
C ARG A 66 13.71 9.08 -19.64
N SER A 67 13.38 10.12 -20.41
CA SER A 67 14.10 11.39 -20.33
C SER A 67 13.73 12.21 -19.09
N THR A 68 12.49 12.08 -18.66
CA THR A 68 11.95 12.75 -17.47
C THR A 68 11.85 11.82 -16.26
N LEU A 69 12.09 10.51 -16.45
CA LEU A 69 11.88 9.46 -15.45
C LEU A 69 10.46 9.52 -14.85
N THR A 70 9.48 9.61 -15.76
CA THR A 70 8.05 9.61 -15.42
C THR A 70 7.32 8.49 -16.12
N ALA A 71 6.26 8.02 -15.52
CA ALA A 71 5.35 7.05 -16.12
C ALA A 71 3.91 7.33 -15.71
N GLU A 72 2.98 7.01 -16.60
CA GLU A 72 1.56 7.07 -16.34
C GLU A 72 0.91 5.75 -16.71
N LEU A 73 -0.04 5.32 -15.91
CA LEU A 73 -0.77 4.07 -16.05
C LEU A 73 -2.26 4.37 -15.97
N VAL A 74 -2.96 4.28 -17.10
CA VAL A 74 -4.41 4.42 -17.15
C VAL A 74 -5.05 3.07 -16.85
N TYR A 75 -5.95 3.04 -15.88
CA TYR A 75 -6.60 1.80 -15.46
C TYR A 75 -7.65 1.35 -16.48
N PRO A 76 -7.88 0.04 -16.65
CA PRO A 76 -8.90 -0.46 -17.55
C PRO A 76 -10.27 0.18 -17.26
N GLY A 77 -10.81 0.88 -18.27
CA GLY A 77 -12.03 1.67 -18.12
C GLY A 77 -11.84 3.19 -18.23
N GLY A 78 -10.60 3.67 -18.18
CA GLY A 78 -10.25 5.08 -18.45
C GLY A 78 -10.66 6.11 -17.40
N GLU A 79 -11.24 5.67 -16.27
CA GLU A 79 -11.73 6.57 -15.21
C GLU A 79 -10.67 6.92 -14.15
N TYR A 80 -9.49 6.30 -14.22
CA TYR A 80 -8.46 6.42 -13.20
C TYR A 80 -7.06 6.28 -13.79
N SER A 81 -6.11 7.11 -13.36
CA SER A 81 -4.70 7.00 -13.73
C SER A 81 -3.78 7.09 -12.52
N GLU A 82 -2.67 6.38 -12.58
CA GLU A 82 -1.57 6.45 -11.63
C GLU A 82 -0.37 7.08 -12.32
N TYR A 83 0.13 8.17 -11.78
CA TYR A 83 1.33 8.84 -12.25
C TYR A 83 2.51 8.54 -11.34
N VAL A 84 3.63 8.12 -11.90
CA VAL A 84 4.84 7.77 -11.16
C VAL A 84 6.01 8.62 -11.64
N GLN A 85 6.78 9.16 -10.71
CA GLN A 85 7.92 10.01 -11.00
C GLN A 85 9.10 9.68 -10.09
N VAL A 86 10.31 9.83 -10.64
CA VAL A 86 11.53 9.86 -9.84
C VAL A 86 11.85 11.32 -9.51
N VAL A 87 11.98 11.61 -8.23
CA VAL A 87 12.32 12.94 -7.72
C VAL A 87 13.62 12.90 -6.91
N ASP A 88 14.25 14.05 -6.71
CA ASP A 88 15.38 14.16 -5.80
C ASP A 88 14.92 13.94 -4.37
N LEU A 89 15.71 13.19 -3.59
CA LEU A 89 15.52 13.17 -2.15
C LEU A 89 15.84 14.57 -1.60
N PRO A 90 15.03 15.09 -0.68
CA PRO A 90 15.37 16.34 0.00
C PRO A 90 16.75 16.19 0.65
N GLU A 91 17.59 17.21 0.51
CA GLU A 91 18.87 17.25 1.20
C GLU A 91 18.58 17.20 2.69
N ALA A 92 19.00 16.12 3.34
CA ALA A 92 19.00 16.08 4.80
C ALA A 92 19.98 17.15 5.27
N ASP A 93 19.52 18.05 6.14
CA ASP A 93 20.39 19.01 6.82
C ASP A 93 21.60 18.27 7.37
N ALA A 94 22.76 18.72 6.93
CA ALA A 94 24.03 18.13 7.30
C ALA A 94 24.37 18.53 8.76
N SER A 95 23.83 17.80 9.69
CA SER A 95 24.27 17.76 11.07
C SER A 95 24.09 16.34 11.58
N ASP A 96 25.10 15.53 11.33
CA ASP A 96 25.73 14.63 12.29
C ASP A 96 26.76 13.78 11.56
N GLU A 97 28.01 14.21 11.73
CA GLU A 97 29.19 13.41 11.48
C GLU A 97 29.19 12.26 12.49
N ASP A 98 29.26 11.02 12.00
CA ASP A 98 29.92 9.96 12.76
C ASP A 98 30.77 9.11 11.82
N GLU A 99 32.06 9.24 12.11
CA GLU A 99 33.17 8.54 11.51
C GLU A 99 33.19 7.04 11.89
N ASP A 100 33.87 6.31 11.00
CA ASP A 100 34.60 5.06 11.24
C ASP A 100 33.83 3.81 11.68
N MET A 101 33.68 2.91 10.71
CA MET A 101 34.13 1.51 10.94
C MET A 101 34.54 0.84 9.61
N ALA A 102 35.78 0.92 9.32
CA ALA A 102 36.44 -0.05 8.44
C ALA A 102 36.52 -1.40 9.16
N GLY A 103 35.87 -2.40 8.62
CA GLY A 103 35.84 -3.73 9.24
C GLY A 103 35.62 -4.85 8.23
N THR A 104 36.71 -5.41 7.74
CA THR A 104 36.90 -6.83 7.42
C THR A 104 35.92 -7.53 6.49
N LEU A 105 36.40 -7.80 5.27
CA LEU A 105 35.85 -8.81 4.36
C LEU A 105 35.74 -10.16 5.09
N VAL A 106 34.50 -10.62 5.32
CA VAL A 106 34.20 -11.98 5.70
C VAL A 106 33.61 -12.67 4.48
N ASP A 107 34.29 -13.72 4.08
CA ASP A 107 33.91 -14.67 3.03
C ASP A 107 32.53 -15.26 3.39
N VAL A 108 31.48 -14.90 2.64
CA VAL A 108 30.11 -15.38 2.88
C VAL A 108 29.86 -16.53 1.92
N THR A 109 29.98 -17.74 2.44
CA THR A 109 29.40 -18.93 1.83
C THR A 109 27.88 -18.79 1.73
N ASP A 110 27.32 -19.28 0.62
CA ASP A 110 25.89 -19.29 0.29
C ASP A 110 25.03 -19.98 1.39
N GLU A 111 24.66 -19.24 2.43
CA GLU A 111 23.48 -19.53 3.23
C GLU A 111 22.40 -18.52 2.83
N GLU A 112 21.22 -19.02 2.47
CA GLU A 112 20.03 -18.22 2.15
C GLU A 112 19.81 -17.16 3.22
N VAL A 113 20.19 -15.91 2.92
CA VAL A 113 19.91 -14.76 3.79
C VAL A 113 18.42 -14.45 3.67
N ALA A 114 17.65 -14.99 4.58
CA ALA A 114 16.29 -14.48 4.80
C ALA A 114 16.37 -12.96 4.96
N PRO A 115 15.53 -12.18 4.26
CA PRO A 115 15.61 -10.71 4.31
C PRO A 115 15.54 -10.28 5.78
N HIS A 116 16.58 -9.59 6.27
CA HIS A 116 16.59 -9.01 7.59
C HIS A 116 15.39 -8.05 7.71
N ARG A 117 14.33 -8.51 8.36
CA ARG A 117 13.17 -7.67 8.66
C ARG A 117 13.65 -6.54 9.56
N LYS A 118 13.40 -5.32 9.12
CA LYS A 118 13.66 -4.13 9.95
C LYS A 118 12.83 -4.25 11.23
N ASP A 119 13.36 -3.84 12.36
CA ASP A 119 12.63 -3.85 13.64
C ASP A 119 11.58 -2.70 13.67
N ILE A 120 10.74 -2.68 12.63
CA ILE A 120 9.69 -1.71 12.42
C ILE A 120 8.37 -2.36 12.83
N SER A 121 7.70 -1.71 13.77
CA SER A 121 6.31 -2.04 14.16
C SER A 121 5.41 -0.92 13.67
N LEU A 122 4.34 -1.29 12.95
CA LEU A 122 3.35 -0.36 12.40
C LEU A 122 2.03 -0.48 13.15
N VAL A 123 1.31 0.63 13.20
CA VAL A 123 -0.08 0.71 13.65
C VAL A 123 -0.91 1.26 12.51
N ALA A 124 -2.05 0.64 12.23
CA ALA A 124 -3.01 1.13 11.25
C ALA A 124 -4.39 1.22 11.87
N TYR A 125 -5.13 2.29 11.55
CA TYR A 125 -6.56 2.41 11.76
C TYR A 125 -7.25 2.29 10.41
N THR A 126 -8.30 1.46 10.34
CA THR A 126 -8.97 1.11 9.10
C THR A 126 -10.47 1.22 9.26
N ASP A 127 -11.14 1.76 8.24
CA ASP A 127 -12.59 1.85 8.19
C ASP A 127 -13.09 1.70 6.76
N GLY A 128 -14.37 1.31 6.63
CA GLY A 128 -15.06 1.09 5.38
C GLY A 128 -16.37 1.86 5.28
N SER A 129 -16.63 2.48 4.14
CA SER A 129 -17.89 3.17 3.87
C SER A 129 -18.52 2.70 2.57
N TYR A 130 -19.81 3.01 2.34
CA TYR A 130 -20.50 2.63 1.13
C TYR A 130 -21.52 3.67 0.69
N ASN A 131 -21.37 4.14 -0.53
CA ASN A 131 -22.32 5.06 -1.15
C ASN A 131 -23.36 4.27 -1.97
N LYS A 132 -24.60 4.27 -1.47
CA LYS A 132 -25.71 3.53 -2.08
C LYS A 132 -26.13 4.12 -3.44
N GLU A 133 -25.89 5.41 -3.67
CA GLU A 133 -26.28 6.09 -4.90
C GLU A 133 -25.35 5.73 -6.05
N THR A 134 -24.04 5.66 -5.76
CA THR A 134 -23.03 5.36 -6.78
C THR A 134 -22.66 3.88 -6.85
N GLY A 135 -22.93 3.11 -5.79
CA GLY A 135 -22.55 1.71 -5.66
C GLY A 135 -21.06 1.48 -5.36
N TYR A 136 -20.31 2.54 -5.03
CA TYR A 136 -18.92 2.43 -4.61
C TYR A 136 -18.79 2.25 -3.10
N TYR A 137 -17.86 1.38 -2.69
CA TYR A 137 -17.34 1.40 -1.32
C TYR A 137 -16.09 2.28 -1.26
N GLY A 138 -15.84 2.85 -0.08
CA GLY A 138 -14.60 3.54 0.25
C GLY A 138 -13.87 2.79 1.35
N ALA A 139 -12.56 2.85 1.31
CA ALA A 139 -11.65 2.37 2.33
C ALA A 139 -10.81 3.55 2.84
N GLY A 140 -10.73 3.71 4.15
CA GLY A 140 -9.91 4.74 4.80
C GLY A 140 -8.84 4.10 5.67
N ILE A 141 -7.61 4.59 5.58
CA ILE A 141 -6.46 4.03 6.27
C ILE A 141 -5.60 5.15 6.84
N VAL A 142 -5.31 5.07 8.13
CA VAL A 142 -4.31 5.87 8.83
C VAL A 142 -3.23 4.92 9.29
N ILE A 143 -1.98 5.07 8.83
CA ILE A 143 -0.88 4.15 9.16
C ILE A 143 0.34 4.93 9.62
N PHE A 144 1.01 4.47 10.68
CA PHE A 144 2.20 5.09 11.21
C PHE A 144 3.11 4.06 11.89
N LYS A 145 4.37 4.45 12.06
CA LYS A 145 5.34 3.67 12.80
C LYS A 145 5.12 3.84 14.29
N LYS A 146 4.95 2.72 15.00
CA LYS A 146 4.72 2.69 16.44
C LYS A 146 5.84 3.41 17.18
N ASP A 147 5.48 4.28 18.11
CA ASP A 147 6.40 5.01 19.00
C ASP A 147 7.45 5.91 18.31
N SER A 148 7.25 6.27 17.03
CA SER A 148 8.22 7.10 16.29
C SER A 148 8.04 8.60 16.49
N GLY A 149 6.84 9.03 16.84
CA GLY A 149 6.48 10.47 16.82
C GLY A 149 6.36 11.06 15.41
N GLU A 150 6.54 10.26 14.36
CA GLU A 150 6.34 10.67 12.97
C GLU A 150 4.84 10.82 12.67
N PRO A 151 4.45 11.78 11.82
CA PRO A 151 3.06 11.94 11.44
C PRO A 151 2.57 10.70 10.69
N PRO A 152 1.26 10.33 10.83
CA PRO A 152 0.69 9.22 10.09
C PRO A 152 0.64 9.48 8.59
N ALA A 153 0.78 8.43 7.81
CA ALA A 153 0.37 8.43 6.41
C ALA A 153 -1.14 8.18 6.33
N LEU A 154 -1.83 9.04 5.58
CA LEU A 154 -3.26 8.98 5.34
C LEU A 154 -3.50 8.41 3.93
N ASN A 155 -4.29 7.37 3.83
CA ASN A 155 -4.59 6.71 2.58
C ASN A 155 -6.09 6.47 2.45
N MET A 156 -6.58 6.49 1.22
CA MET A 156 -7.95 6.12 0.91
C MET A 156 -8.03 5.45 -0.45
N SER A 157 -8.98 4.56 -0.62
CA SER A 157 -9.27 3.94 -1.90
C SER A 157 -10.76 3.71 -2.08
N LYS A 158 -11.22 3.59 -3.32
CA LYS A 158 -12.60 3.23 -3.64
C LYS A 158 -12.63 2.01 -4.56
N GLY A 159 -13.73 1.29 -4.52
CA GLY A 159 -13.93 0.16 -5.39
C GLY A 159 -15.39 -0.23 -5.48
N ARG A 160 -15.68 -1.19 -6.36
CA ARG A 160 -16.99 -1.84 -6.46
C ARG A 160 -16.84 -3.32 -6.14
N ALA A 161 -17.78 -3.85 -5.38
CA ALA A 161 -17.85 -5.30 -5.22
C ALA A 161 -18.18 -5.97 -6.56
N PRO A 162 -17.64 -7.15 -6.84
CA PRO A 162 -18.07 -7.96 -7.98
C PRO A 162 -19.58 -8.20 -7.95
N GLU A 163 -20.19 -8.39 -9.11
CA GLU A 163 -21.62 -8.65 -9.24
C GLU A 163 -22.02 -9.88 -8.41
N GLY A 164 -23.05 -9.72 -7.58
CA GLY A 164 -23.51 -10.79 -6.67
C GLY A 164 -22.75 -10.93 -5.35
N GLU A 165 -21.62 -10.26 -5.17
CA GLU A 165 -20.77 -10.31 -3.97
C GLU A 165 -20.78 -9.00 -3.17
N ASN A 166 -21.87 -8.23 -3.27
CA ASN A 166 -21.97 -6.94 -2.60
C ASN A 166 -22.03 -7.09 -1.07
N GLY A 167 -20.95 -6.70 -0.40
CA GLY A 167 -20.85 -6.59 1.06
C GLY A 167 -21.02 -5.16 1.58
N TRP A 168 -21.36 -4.20 0.71
CA TRP A 168 -21.50 -2.78 1.03
C TRP A 168 -20.23 -2.23 1.70
N GLN A 169 -20.37 -1.56 2.88
CA GLN A 169 -19.24 -1.04 3.65
C GLN A 169 -18.22 -2.14 4.04
N VAL A 170 -18.64 -3.38 4.19
CA VAL A 170 -17.75 -4.50 4.55
C VAL A 170 -16.65 -4.73 3.50
N ASN A 171 -16.94 -4.47 2.23
CA ASN A 171 -15.91 -4.52 1.20
C ASN A 171 -14.85 -3.43 1.41
N GLY A 172 -15.25 -2.23 1.87
CA GLY A 172 -14.34 -1.16 2.25
C GLY A 172 -13.47 -1.52 3.45
N GLU A 173 -14.07 -2.11 4.48
CA GLU A 173 -13.36 -2.61 5.68
C GLU A 173 -12.26 -3.61 5.35
N ILE A 174 -12.60 -4.60 4.50
CA ILE A 174 -11.66 -5.61 4.04
C ILE A 174 -10.56 -4.97 3.20
N ALA A 175 -10.92 -4.11 2.25
CA ALA A 175 -9.96 -3.43 1.39
C ALA A 175 -8.98 -2.56 2.19
N ALA A 176 -9.48 -1.86 3.23
CA ALA A 176 -8.64 -1.06 4.11
C ALA A 176 -7.64 -1.91 4.91
N ALA A 177 -8.10 -3.04 5.46
CA ALA A 177 -7.23 -3.98 6.18
C ALA A 177 -6.18 -4.61 5.27
N GLU A 178 -6.55 -5.04 4.05
CA GLU A 178 -5.63 -5.59 3.06
C GLU A 178 -4.60 -4.56 2.61
N PHE A 179 -5.01 -3.30 2.41
CA PHE A 179 -4.09 -2.21 2.10
C PHE A 179 -3.06 -2.01 3.21
N ALA A 180 -3.48 -1.93 4.48
CA ALA A 180 -2.57 -1.77 5.61
C ALA A 180 -1.56 -2.92 5.72
N ILE A 181 -2.00 -4.16 5.48
CA ILE A 181 -1.15 -5.36 5.47
C ILE A 181 -0.11 -5.26 4.33
N ASN A 182 -0.54 -4.88 3.13
CA ASN A 182 0.36 -4.71 1.98
C ASN A 182 1.43 -3.66 2.27
N GLU A 183 1.06 -2.51 2.81
CA GLU A 183 2.02 -1.46 3.14
C GLU A 183 3.02 -1.92 4.21
N ALA A 184 2.57 -2.66 5.21
CA ALA A 184 3.46 -3.22 6.22
C ALA A 184 4.47 -4.23 5.64
N ILE A 185 4.00 -5.09 4.72
CA ILE A 185 4.88 -6.05 4.01
C ILE A 185 5.89 -5.30 3.13
N LYS A 186 5.46 -4.30 2.35
CA LYS A 186 6.34 -3.47 1.52
C LYS A 186 7.40 -2.73 2.34
N ALA A 187 7.01 -2.22 3.50
CA ALA A 187 7.94 -1.57 4.44
C ALA A 187 8.94 -2.54 5.08
N GLY A 188 8.75 -3.85 4.92
CA GLY A 188 9.54 -4.87 5.60
C GLY A 188 9.30 -4.88 7.11
N ALA A 189 8.11 -4.48 7.56
CA ALA A 189 7.77 -4.41 8.97
C ALA A 189 7.75 -5.81 9.60
N LYS A 190 8.12 -5.86 10.90
CA LYS A 190 8.07 -7.07 11.72
C LYS A 190 6.66 -7.35 12.22
N SER A 191 5.93 -6.28 12.54
CA SER A 191 4.57 -6.37 13.07
C SER A 191 3.68 -5.24 12.60
N LEU A 192 2.38 -5.53 12.55
CA LEU A 192 1.31 -4.60 12.26
C LEU A 192 0.18 -4.79 13.26
N GLU A 193 -0.23 -3.71 13.90
CA GLU A 193 -1.45 -3.63 14.70
C GLU A 193 -2.54 -2.97 13.85
N ILE A 194 -3.65 -3.66 13.59
CA ILE A 194 -4.80 -3.12 12.84
C ILE A 194 -5.91 -2.81 13.82
N HIS A 195 -6.24 -1.53 13.97
CA HIS A 195 -7.36 -1.01 14.73
C HIS A 195 -8.56 -0.85 13.81
N TYR A 196 -9.70 -1.41 14.18
CA TYR A 196 -10.92 -1.47 13.37
C TYR A 196 -12.16 -1.49 14.25
N ASP A 197 -13.29 -0.96 13.79
CA ASP A 197 -14.53 -0.95 14.57
C ASP A 197 -15.56 -1.97 14.09
N TYR A 198 -15.48 -2.48 12.85
CA TYR A 198 -16.33 -3.55 12.39
C TYR A 198 -15.78 -4.93 12.79
N GLU A 199 -16.44 -5.58 13.75
CA GLU A 199 -15.99 -6.87 14.33
C GLU A 199 -15.60 -7.95 13.30
N GLY A 200 -16.20 -7.93 12.10
CA GLY A 200 -15.95 -8.90 11.05
C GLY A 200 -14.50 -8.95 10.61
N VAL A 201 -13.81 -7.80 10.55
CA VAL A 201 -12.40 -7.69 10.14
C VAL A 201 -11.53 -8.67 10.93
N GLY A 202 -11.48 -8.56 12.24
CA GLY A 202 -10.67 -9.46 13.07
C GLY A 202 -11.27 -10.85 13.23
N LYS A 203 -12.60 -10.99 13.25
CA LYS A 203 -13.26 -12.29 13.50
C LYS A 203 -13.17 -13.24 12.31
N TRP A 204 -13.19 -12.73 11.07
CA TRP A 204 -12.94 -13.56 9.88
C TRP A 204 -11.45 -13.90 9.76
N ALA A 205 -10.57 -12.95 9.96
CA ALA A 205 -9.13 -13.16 9.94
C ALA A 205 -8.71 -14.28 10.91
N THR A 206 -9.19 -14.22 12.14
CA THR A 206 -8.84 -15.18 13.22
C THR A 206 -9.68 -16.46 13.24
N GLY A 207 -10.65 -16.61 12.33
CA GLY A 207 -11.51 -17.80 12.26
C GLY A 207 -12.61 -17.88 13.32
N LYS A 208 -12.84 -16.82 14.08
CA LYS A 208 -13.92 -16.76 15.09
C LYS A 208 -15.32 -16.70 14.47
N TRP A 209 -15.44 -16.16 13.24
CA TRP A 209 -16.68 -16.18 12.49
C TRP A 209 -16.59 -17.10 11.27
N LYS A 210 -17.75 -17.70 10.90
CA LYS A 210 -17.88 -18.47 9.66
C LYS A 210 -17.72 -17.58 8.44
N ARG A 211 -17.04 -18.07 7.43
CA ARG A 211 -16.70 -17.39 6.17
C ARG A 211 -17.62 -17.88 5.06
N ASN A 212 -18.89 -17.45 5.08
CA ASN A 212 -19.90 -17.97 4.17
C ASN A 212 -19.86 -17.31 2.78
N LYS A 213 -19.28 -16.12 2.67
CA LYS A 213 -19.13 -15.37 1.42
C LYS A 213 -17.75 -15.54 0.82
N THR A 214 -17.64 -15.41 -0.50
CA THR A 214 -16.36 -15.54 -1.23
C THR A 214 -15.34 -14.56 -0.70
N TYR A 215 -15.68 -13.27 -0.64
CA TYR A 215 -14.79 -12.23 -0.14
C TYR A 215 -14.31 -12.46 1.31
N THR A 216 -15.13 -13.08 2.18
CA THR A 216 -14.69 -13.38 3.56
C THR A 216 -13.73 -14.57 3.63
N ARG A 217 -13.81 -15.51 2.70
CA ARG A 217 -12.86 -16.62 2.57
C ARG A 217 -11.52 -16.13 2.01
N GLU A 218 -11.59 -15.36 0.93
CA GLU A 218 -10.41 -14.78 0.26
C GLU A 218 -9.63 -13.88 1.21
N TYR A 219 -10.31 -12.98 1.92
CA TYR A 219 -9.71 -12.15 2.95
C TYR A 219 -9.00 -12.98 4.03
N ALA A 220 -9.64 -14.00 4.55
CA ALA A 220 -9.05 -14.83 5.59
C ALA A 220 -7.84 -15.63 5.09
N GLU A 221 -7.85 -16.09 3.85
CA GLU A 221 -6.72 -16.76 3.20
C GLU A 221 -5.58 -15.77 2.97
N TYR A 222 -5.90 -14.55 2.48
CA TYR A 222 -4.95 -13.47 2.32
C TYR A 222 -4.23 -13.14 3.64
N VAL A 223 -4.98 -12.93 4.74
CA VAL A 223 -4.40 -12.66 6.08
C VAL A 223 -3.53 -13.82 6.54
N LYS A 224 -3.96 -15.06 6.33
CA LYS A 224 -3.17 -16.25 6.68
C LYS A 224 -1.82 -16.26 5.95
N ASN A 225 -1.81 -16.03 4.64
CA ASN A 225 -0.58 -16.00 3.84
C ASN A 225 0.32 -14.82 4.23
N ALA A 226 -0.26 -13.66 4.53
CA ALA A 226 0.46 -12.49 5.01
C ALA A 226 1.11 -12.75 6.39
N SER A 227 0.44 -13.52 7.25
CA SER A 227 0.92 -13.85 8.60
C SER A 227 2.18 -14.73 8.61
N GLU A 228 2.53 -15.36 7.50
CA GLU A 228 3.81 -16.05 7.34
C GLU A 228 4.99 -15.07 7.27
N LYS A 229 4.72 -13.83 6.85
CA LYS A 229 5.73 -12.78 6.63
C LYS A 229 5.66 -11.64 7.64
N LEU A 230 4.53 -11.45 8.32
CA LEU A 230 4.23 -10.29 9.16
C LEU A 230 3.44 -10.74 10.38
N SER A 231 3.86 -10.32 11.57
CA SER A 231 3.06 -10.53 12.79
C SER A 231 1.89 -9.55 12.79
N ILE A 232 0.65 -10.04 12.63
CA ILE A 232 -0.54 -9.19 12.54
C ILE A 232 -1.36 -9.33 13.81
N THR A 233 -1.68 -8.19 14.45
CA THR A 233 -2.56 -8.10 15.61
C THR A 233 -3.81 -7.30 15.25
N PHE A 234 -4.97 -7.84 15.55
CA PHE A 234 -6.26 -7.21 15.32
C PHE A 234 -6.80 -6.62 16.63
N VAL A 235 -7.01 -5.29 16.67
CA VAL A 235 -7.48 -4.54 17.84
C VAL A 235 -8.84 -3.93 17.52
N HIS A 236 -9.89 -4.46 18.15
CA HIS A 236 -11.23 -3.91 17.98
C HIS A 236 -11.37 -2.63 18.82
N VAL A 237 -11.70 -1.53 18.17
CA VAL A 237 -12.00 -0.24 18.79
C VAL A 237 -13.50 0.04 18.75
N LYS A 238 -13.96 0.96 19.56
CA LYS A 238 -15.36 1.37 19.53
C LYS A 238 -15.53 2.49 18.51
N GLY A 239 -16.35 2.27 17.50
CA GLY A 239 -16.67 3.28 16.49
C GLY A 239 -17.26 4.56 17.11
N HIS A 240 -16.94 5.70 16.53
CA HIS A 240 -17.40 7.04 16.96
C HIS A 240 -17.19 7.33 18.45
N SER A 241 -16.06 6.87 18.99
CA SER A 241 -15.73 7.05 20.41
C SER A 241 -14.87 8.30 20.69
N GLY A 242 -14.55 9.08 19.65
CA GLY A 242 -13.63 10.22 19.73
C GLY A 242 -12.16 9.79 19.67
N ASP A 243 -11.87 8.57 19.20
CA ASP A 243 -10.52 8.19 18.82
C ASP A 243 -10.15 8.89 17.51
N GLU A 244 -9.18 9.79 17.57
CA GLU A 244 -8.78 10.68 16.47
C GLU A 244 -8.45 9.92 15.18
N TRP A 245 -7.76 8.78 15.29
CA TRP A 245 -7.32 8.05 14.13
C TRP A 245 -8.43 7.18 13.54
N ASN A 246 -9.33 6.64 14.37
CA ASN A 246 -10.53 5.94 13.89
C ASN A 246 -11.49 6.90 13.20
N ASP A 247 -11.72 8.08 13.78
CA ASP A 247 -12.58 9.11 13.19
C ASP A 247 -11.95 9.64 11.87
N THR A 248 -10.64 9.70 11.77
CA THR A 248 -9.92 10.05 10.53
C THR A 248 -10.08 8.96 9.47
N ALA A 249 -9.98 7.68 9.83
CA ALA A 249 -10.20 6.57 8.90
C ALA A 249 -11.64 6.56 8.36
N ASP A 250 -12.67 6.77 9.22
CA ASP A 250 -14.06 6.93 8.78
C ASP A 250 -14.21 8.10 7.78
N TYR A 251 -13.64 9.25 8.08
CA TYR A 251 -13.67 10.40 7.18
C TYR A 251 -13.07 10.06 5.81
N LEU A 252 -11.89 9.43 5.78
CA LEU A 252 -11.22 9.03 4.54
C LEU A 252 -12.06 8.01 3.76
N ALA A 253 -12.63 7.01 4.42
CA ALA A 253 -13.51 6.03 3.78
C ALA A 253 -14.75 6.67 3.14
N ARG A 254 -15.38 7.60 3.85
CA ARG A 254 -16.54 8.36 3.35
C ARG A 254 -16.16 9.27 2.19
N LYS A 255 -15.02 9.94 2.29
CA LYS A 255 -14.49 10.79 1.22
C LYS A 255 -14.19 9.97 -0.03
N ALA A 256 -13.56 8.82 0.09
CA ALA A 256 -13.24 7.94 -1.03
C ALA A 256 -14.46 7.55 -1.86
N CYS A 257 -15.62 7.31 -1.24
CA CYS A 257 -16.85 6.94 -1.96
C CYS A 257 -17.82 8.12 -2.20
N GLY A 258 -17.38 9.37 -1.95
CA GLY A 258 -18.16 10.58 -2.23
C GLY A 258 -19.30 10.84 -1.24
N LEU A 259 -19.14 10.46 0.03
CA LEU A 259 -20.04 10.76 1.15
C LEU A 259 -19.55 11.88 2.06
N ALA A 260 -18.33 12.37 1.84
CA ALA A 260 -17.74 13.53 2.49
C ALA A 260 -16.93 14.34 1.48
N ASP A 261 -16.77 15.65 1.75
CA ASP A 261 -16.00 16.60 0.92
C ASP A 261 -14.52 16.59 1.27
#